data_1d1cab8a572b20732c8474e8ef10cf34
#
_entry.id   1d1cab8a572b20732c8474e8ef10cf34
#
_cell.length_a   1.000
_cell.length_b   1.000
_cell.length_c   1.000
_cell.angle_alpha   90.00
_cell.angle_beta   90.00
_cell.angle_gamma   90.00
#
_symmetry.space_group_name_H-M   'P 1'
#
loop_
_entity.id
_entity.type
_entity.pdbx_description
1 polymer ?
#
loop_
_entity_poly.entity_id
_entity_poly.type
_entity_poly.pdbx_seq_one_letter_code
_entity_poly.pdbx_strand_id
1 'polypeptide(L)'
;MSTGSDVSTLRGKVHSARVDCSQLSPPPYEFPVFVAAVNTAILVTSSFTIHWATQSIKRNDRNGLRAGLVCTILLGTAFLGTQLVEYAHVGFNTSDGAFASVFFGLTGLHGAHVAVGLSLLTISAVRSFKGHFSAEHHHGVEIPGIYWHFVDVMWIIVFFAVYVL
;
A
#
# COMPACT_ATOMS: atom_id res chain seq x y z
N MET A 1 -35.60 -29.13 -44.91
CA MET A 1 -35.90 -29.29 -43.47
C MET A 1 -34.64 -29.82 -42.82
N SER A 2 -33.83 -28.91 -42.23
CA SER A 2 -32.56 -29.26 -41.57
C SER A 2 -32.48 -28.41 -40.31
N THR A 3 -32.79 -29.02 -39.18
CA THR A 3 -32.74 -28.39 -37.85
C THR A 3 -31.80 -29.14 -36.88
N GLY A 4 -30.73 -29.74 -37.43
CA GLY A 4 -29.79 -30.54 -36.62
C GLY A 4 -28.47 -29.89 -36.26
N SER A 5 -28.17 -28.70 -36.79
CA SER A 5 -26.80 -28.10 -36.67
C SER A 5 -26.61 -27.14 -35.52
N ASP A 6 -27.67 -26.70 -34.83
CA ASP A 6 -27.51 -25.65 -33.81
C ASP A 6 -27.19 -26.14 -32.39
N VAL A 7 -27.59 -27.39 -32.07
CA VAL A 7 -27.42 -27.92 -30.71
C VAL A 7 -25.97 -28.31 -30.44
N SER A 8 -25.25 -28.77 -31.45
CA SER A 8 -23.81 -29.13 -31.31
C SER A 8 -22.92 -27.90 -31.12
N THR A 9 -23.28 -26.80 -31.78
CA THR A 9 -22.55 -25.51 -31.68
C THR A 9 -22.77 -24.84 -30.32
N LEU A 10 -23.99 -24.95 -29.77
CA LEU A 10 -24.30 -24.44 -28.45
C LEU A 10 -23.62 -25.26 -27.35
N ARG A 11 -23.54 -26.59 -27.54
CA ARG A 11 -22.86 -27.49 -26.59
C ARG A 11 -21.34 -27.24 -26.54
N GLY A 12 -20.73 -26.87 -27.68
CA GLY A 12 -19.31 -26.44 -27.73
C GLY A 12 -19.06 -25.13 -27.04
N LYS A 13 -19.97 -24.14 -27.12
CA LYS A 13 -19.86 -22.85 -26.46
C LYS A 13 -20.04 -22.94 -24.94
N VAL A 14 -20.92 -23.82 -24.46
CA VAL A 14 -21.12 -24.03 -23.02
C VAL A 14 -19.94 -24.77 -22.38
N HIS A 15 -19.22 -25.61 -23.12
CA HIS A 15 -18.02 -26.30 -22.62
C HIS A 15 -16.81 -25.38 -22.52
N SER A 16 -16.79 -24.28 -23.32
CA SER A 16 -15.73 -23.26 -23.26
C SER A 16 -15.93 -22.23 -22.15
N ALA A 17 -17.10 -22.22 -21.52
CA ALA A 17 -17.41 -21.35 -20.38
C ALA A 17 -17.12 -22.01 -19.00
N ARG A 18 -16.44 -23.18 -18.98
CA ARG A 18 -15.81 -23.63 -17.75
C ARG A 18 -14.75 -22.62 -17.38
N VAL A 19 -15.00 -21.86 -16.34
CA VAL A 19 -13.97 -21.08 -15.67
C VAL A 19 -12.84 -22.05 -15.36
N ASP A 20 -11.77 -21.91 -16.10
CA ASP A 20 -10.60 -22.78 -15.96
C ASP A 20 -10.00 -22.45 -14.58
N CYS A 21 -10.21 -23.33 -13.60
CA CYS A 21 -9.68 -23.16 -12.27
C CYS A 21 -8.13 -23.10 -12.25
N SER A 22 -7.49 -23.46 -13.38
CA SER A 22 -6.06 -23.28 -13.58
C SER A 22 -5.66 -21.80 -13.67
N GLN A 23 -6.60 -20.92 -14.05
CA GLN A 23 -6.41 -19.46 -14.05
C GLN A 23 -6.44 -18.85 -12.63
N LEU A 24 -6.89 -19.60 -11.64
CA LEU A 24 -6.90 -19.23 -10.23
C LEU A 24 -5.66 -19.73 -9.49
N SER A 25 -4.81 -20.53 -10.16
CA SER A 25 -3.53 -20.92 -9.59
C SER A 25 -2.63 -19.69 -9.51
N PRO A 26 -2.08 -19.35 -8.34
CA PRO A 26 -1.08 -18.30 -8.25
C PRO A 26 0.06 -18.66 -9.21
N PRO A 27 0.57 -17.71 -10.01
CA PRO A 27 1.69 -17.96 -10.89
C PRO A 27 2.86 -18.50 -10.05
N PRO A 28 3.74 -19.36 -10.61
CA PRO A 28 4.85 -19.98 -9.91
C PRO A 28 6.01 -18.99 -9.64
N TYR A 29 5.67 -17.74 -9.32
CA TYR A 29 6.60 -16.72 -8.89
C TYR A 29 6.69 -16.80 -7.37
N GLU A 30 7.84 -17.13 -6.88
CA GLU A 30 8.17 -16.91 -5.48
C GLU A 30 8.11 -15.40 -5.23
N PHE A 31 6.94 -14.93 -4.77
CA PHE A 31 6.87 -13.57 -4.24
C PHE A 31 7.96 -13.43 -3.19
N PRO A 32 8.80 -12.40 -3.25
CA PRO A 32 9.83 -12.21 -2.25
C PRO A 32 9.15 -11.80 -0.93
N VAL A 33 8.58 -12.79 -0.24
CA VAL A 33 7.93 -12.61 1.09
C VAL A 33 8.89 -11.89 2.04
N PHE A 34 10.19 -12.11 1.86
CA PHE A 34 11.22 -11.42 2.61
C PHE A 34 11.19 -9.90 2.39
N VAL A 35 11.07 -9.44 1.15
CA VAL A 35 11.02 -7.99 0.84
C VAL A 35 9.73 -7.37 1.37
N ALA A 36 8.60 -8.07 1.22
CA ALA A 36 7.33 -7.63 1.78
C ALA A 36 7.36 -7.58 3.32
N ALA A 37 8.02 -8.52 3.98
CA ALA A 37 8.22 -8.51 5.43
C ALA A 37 9.11 -7.34 5.88
N VAL A 38 10.19 -7.06 5.16
CA VAL A 38 11.06 -5.89 5.41
C VAL A 38 10.28 -4.59 5.23
N ASN A 39 9.49 -4.47 4.17
CA ASN A 39 8.63 -3.32 3.93
C ASN A 39 7.61 -3.12 5.05
N THR A 40 7.01 -4.21 5.54
CA THR A 40 6.11 -4.16 6.70
C THR A 40 6.83 -3.68 7.96
N ALA A 41 8.06 -4.15 8.22
CA ALA A 41 8.86 -3.70 9.35
C ALA A 41 9.20 -2.20 9.25
N ILE A 42 9.51 -1.70 8.05
CA ILE A 42 9.74 -0.26 7.78
C ILE A 42 8.50 0.55 8.14
N LEU A 43 7.30 0.12 7.71
CA LEU A 43 6.04 0.82 8.01
C LEU A 43 5.72 0.81 9.50
N VAL A 44 5.83 -0.34 10.17
CA VAL A 44 5.62 -0.42 11.62
C VAL A 44 6.58 0.50 12.36
N THR A 45 7.85 0.54 11.97
CA THR A 45 8.83 1.46 12.55
C THR A 45 8.43 2.92 12.31
N SER A 46 7.92 3.26 11.12
CA SER A 46 7.45 4.60 10.80
C SER A 46 6.25 5.03 11.66
N SER A 47 5.36 4.10 12.00
CA SER A 47 4.26 4.33 12.95
C SER A 47 4.76 4.73 14.34
N PHE A 48 5.82 4.12 14.83
CA PHE A 48 6.44 4.53 16.11
C PHE A 48 7.07 5.92 16.03
N THR A 49 7.75 6.23 14.93
CA THR A 49 8.40 7.55 14.76
C THR A 49 7.37 8.69 14.68
N ILE A 50 6.24 8.50 13.98
CA ILE A 50 5.21 9.53 13.92
C ILE A 50 4.48 9.68 15.26
N HIS A 51 4.24 8.58 15.97
CA HIS A 51 3.67 8.63 17.31
C HIS A 51 4.57 9.41 18.28
N TRP A 52 5.87 9.14 18.24
CA TRP A 52 6.85 9.87 19.02
C TRP A 52 6.88 11.37 18.65
N ALA A 53 6.82 11.70 17.35
CA ALA A 53 6.73 13.09 16.90
C ALA A 53 5.49 13.81 17.46
N THR A 54 4.34 13.15 17.44
CA THR A 54 3.09 13.69 17.98
C THR A 54 3.15 13.88 19.51
N GLN A 55 3.83 13.00 20.21
CA GLN A 55 4.07 13.16 21.65
C GLN A 55 5.04 14.31 21.96
N SER A 56 6.07 14.48 21.13
CA SER A 56 7.06 15.54 21.29
C SER A 56 6.44 16.94 21.18
N ILE A 57 5.48 17.15 20.26
CA ILE A 57 4.79 18.45 20.16
C ILE A 57 3.95 18.74 21.40
N LYS A 58 3.31 17.73 22.00
CA LYS A 58 2.54 17.87 23.25
C LYS A 58 3.43 18.26 24.45
N ARG A 59 4.71 17.92 24.39
CA ARG A 59 5.74 18.31 25.36
C ARG A 59 6.45 19.62 25.01
N ASN A 60 5.99 20.31 23.94
CA ASN A 60 6.63 21.52 23.40
C ASN A 60 8.08 21.33 22.92
N ASP A 61 8.46 20.08 22.61
CA ASP A 61 9.77 19.75 22.02
C ASP A 61 9.70 19.81 20.49
N ARG A 62 10.10 20.97 19.94
CA ARG A 62 10.12 21.22 18.50
C ARG A 62 11.17 20.40 17.75
N ASN A 63 12.25 20.06 18.41
CA ASN A 63 13.33 19.27 17.78
C ASN A 63 12.92 17.81 17.64
N GLY A 64 12.30 17.24 18.67
CA GLY A 64 11.73 15.89 18.62
C GLY A 64 10.64 15.75 17.56
N LEU A 65 9.76 16.75 17.41
CA LEU A 65 8.77 16.79 16.34
C LEU A 65 9.42 16.76 14.96
N ARG A 66 10.38 17.63 14.70
CA ARG A 66 11.06 17.71 13.38
C ARG A 66 11.79 16.43 13.05
N ALA A 67 12.55 15.89 14.02
CA ALA A 67 13.26 14.63 13.84
C ALA A 67 12.31 13.47 13.53
N GLY A 68 11.20 13.31 14.27
CA GLY A 68 10.23 12.27 14.05
C GLY A 68 9.53 12.38 12.70
N LEU A 69 9.13 13.59 12.27
CA LEU A 69 8.54 13.82 10.95
C LEU A 69 9.51 13.47 9.82
N VAL A 70 10.75 13.92 9.89
CA VAL A 70 11.79 13.62 8.89
C VAL A 70 12.04 12.11 8.81
N CYS A 71 12.21 11.42 9.95
CA CYS A 71 12.37 9.96 9.96
C CYS A 71 11.18 9.25 9.32
N THR A 72 9.95 9.65 9.64
CA THR A 72 8.75 9.05 9.06
C THR A 72 8.70 9.26 7.54
N ILE A 73 9.03 10.45 7.07
CA ILE A 73 9.06 10.77 5.61
C ILE A 73 10.12 9.92 4.90
N LEU A 74 11.31 9.77 5.49
CA LEU A 74 12.38 8.95 4.91
C LEU A 74 11.97 7.47 4.83
N LEU A 75 11.40 6.92 5.89
CA LEU A 75 10.93 5.53 5.93
C LEU A 75 9.78 5.31 4.93
N GLY A 76 8.81 6.22 4.86
CA GLY A 76 7.71 6.14 3.89
C GLY A 76 8.16 6.25 2.44
N THR A 77 9.16 7.09 2.17
CA THR A 77 9.76 7.23 0.83
C THR A 77 10.54 5.96 0.46
N ALA A 78 11.30 5.39 1.39
CA ALA A 78 12.00 4.13 1.19
C ALA A 78 11.02 2.99 0.87
N PHE A 79 9.92 2.87 1.63
CA PHE A 79 8.85 1.91 1.36
C PHE A 79 8.27 2.08 -0.04
N LEU A 80 7.89 3.30 -0.42
CA LEU A 80 7.31 3.57 -1.74
C LEU A 80 8.31 3.27 -2.86
N GLY A 81 9.59 3.59 -2.66
CA GLY A 81 10.67 3.29 -3.61
C GLY A 81 10.85 1.78 -3.82
N THR A 82 10.91 0.99 -2.74
CA THR A 82 11.02 -0.47 -2.84
C THR A 82 9.80 -1.08 -3.53
N GLN A 83 8.60 -0.59 -3.25
CA GLN A 83 7.36 -1.04 -3.86
C GLN A 83 7.33 -0.77 -5.39
N LEU A 84 7.80 0.39 -5.82
CA LEU A 84 7.91 0.74 -7.24
C LEU A 84 8.95 -0.13 -7.96
N VAL A 85 10.07 -0.43 -7.31
CA VAL A 85 11.10 -1.34 -7.84
C VAL A 85 10.53 -2.76 -7.98
N GLU A 86 9.78 -3.25 -7.01
CA GLU A 86 9.10 -4.53 -7.11
C GLU A 86 8.14 -4.58 -8.30
N TYR A 87 7.33 -3.55 -8.50
CA TYR A 87 6.43 -3.47 -9.67
C TYR A 87 7.17 -3.52 -11.00
N ALA A 88 8.35 -2.92 -11.08
CA ALA A 88 9.18 -2.96 -12.29
C ALA A 88 9.79 -4.34 -12.56
N HIS A 89 9.99 -5.16 -11.53
CA HIS A 89 10.58 -6.50 -11.63
C HIS A 89 9.55 -7.62 -11.73
N VAL A 90 8.31 -7.39 -11.29
CA VAL A 90 7.20 -8.32 -11.48
C VAL A 90 6.85 -8.36 -12.97
N GLY A 91 7.33 -9.37 -13.68
CA GLY A 91 7.24 -9.48 -15.13
C GLY A 91 5.86 -9.84 -15.70
N PHE A 92 4.77 -9.72 -14.90
CA PHE A 92 3.41 -9.92 -15.36
C PHE A 92 2.62 -8.61 -15.37
N ASN A 93 1.66 -8.51 -16.30
CA ASN A 93 0.79 -7.35 -16.45
C ASN A 93 -0.59 -7.61 -15.81
N THR A 94 -1.33 -6.54 -15.59
CA THR A 94 -2.72 -6.60 -15.09
C THR A 94 -3.65 -7.45 -15.96
N SER A 95 -3.26 -7.74 -17.20
CA SER A 95 -3.99 -8.58 -18.15
C SER A 95 -3.74 -10.08 -17.97
N ASP A 96 -2.78 -10.51 -17.16
CA ASP A 96 -2.34 -11.90 -17.05
C ASP A 96 -3.23 -12.77 -16.13
N GLY A 97 -4.34 -12.23 -15.63
CA GLY A 97 -5.35 -12.97 -14.89
C GLY A 97 -6.05 -12.16 -13.78
N ALA A 98 -7.09 -12.73 -13.20
CA ALA A 98 -7.87 -12.09 -12.14
C ALA A 98 -7.02 -11.81 -10.90
N PHE A 99 -6.11 -12.71 -10.54
CA PHE A 99 -5.20 -12.53 -9.40
C PHE A 99 -4.25 -11.34 -9.61
N ALA A 100 -3.64 -11.23 -10.80
CA ALA A 100 -2.77 -10.11 -11.14
C ALA A 100 -3.51 -8.77 -11.05
N SER A 101 -4.73 -8.69 -11.59
CA SER A 101 -5.55 -7.48 -11.53
C SER A 101 -5.90 -7.07 -10.10
N VAL A 102 -6.26 -8.02 -9.23
CA VAL A 102 -6.56 -7.77 -7.81
C VAL A 102 -5.29 -7.33 -7.06
N PHE A 103 -4.17 -8.00 -7.29
CA PHE A 103 -2.88 -7.65 -6.70
C PHE A 103 -2.48 -6.21 -7.04
N PHE A 104 -2.44 -5.85 -8.33
CA PHE A 104 -2.10 -4.50 -8.77
C PHE A 104 -3.12 -3.46 -8.31
N GLY A 105 -4.41 -3.81 -8.27
CA GLY A 105 -5.46 -2.92 -7.78
C GLY A 105 -5.29 -2.59 -6.29
N LEU A 106 -5.14 -3.60 -5.45
CA LEU A 106 -5.00 -3.41 -3.98
C LEU A 106 -3.70 -2.71 -3.61
N THR A 107 -2.56 -3.19 -4.14
CA THR A 107 -1.26 -2.63 -3.80
C THR A 107 -1.05 -1.26 -4.44
N GLY A 108 -1.56 -1.03 -5.66
CA GLY A 108 -1.51 0.27 -6.33
C GLY A 108 -2.38 1.31 -5.62
N LEU A 109 -3.59 0.95 -5.22
CA LEU A 109 -4.47 1.83 -4.44
C LEU A 109 -3.85 2.17 -3.08
N HIS A 110 -3.27 1.17 -2.41
CA HIS A 110 -2.52 1.41 -1.17
C HIS A 110 -1.34 2.37 -1.41
N GLY A 111 -0.53 2.16 -2.45
CA GLY A 111 0.58 3.04 -2.81
C GLY A 111 0.14 4.49 -3.06
N ALA A 112 -1.02 4.70 -3.69
CA ALA A 112 -1.61 6.03 -3.86
C ALA A 112 -1.95 6.69 -2.51
N HIS A 113 -2.53 5.94 -1.57
CA HIS A 113 -2.79 6.44 -0.21
C HIS A 113 -1.51 6.76 0.56
N VAL A 114 -0.46 5.94 0.41
CA VAL A 114 0.87 6.23 0.98
C VAL A 114 1.42 7.55 0.42
N ALA A 115 1.32 7.77 -0.91
CA ALA A 115 1.80 9.00 -1.54
C ALA A 115 1.05 10.24 -1.03
N VAL A 116 -0.27 10.15 -0.84
CA VAL A 116 -1.08 11.23 -0.24
C VAL A 116 -0.65 11.48 1.21
N GLY A 117 -0.50 10.43 2.02
CA GLY A 117 -0.03 10.53 3.41
C GLY A 117 1.35 11.18 3.51
N LEU A 118 2.27 10.78 2.64
CA LEU A 118 3.62 11.33 2.56
C LEU A 118 3.61 12.82 2.20
N SER A 119 2.71 13.23 1.30
CA SER A 119 2.51 14.64 0.94
C SER A 119 2.01 15.46 2.13
N LEU A 120 1.03 14.96 2.87
CA LEU A 120 0.51 15.60 4.08
C LEU A 120 1.58 15.74 5.17
N LEU A 121 2.36 14.68 5.40
CA LEU A 121 3.48 14.72 6.35
C LEU A 121 4.56 15.71 5.93
N THR A 122 4.87 15.80 4.64
CA THR A 122 5.84 16.76 4.11
C THR A 122 5.38 18.19 4.31
N ILE A 123 4.10 18.49 4.03
CA ILE A 123 3.51 19.81 4.29
C ILE A 123 3.60 20.15 5.79
N SER A 124 3.28 19.19 6.66
CA SER A 124 3.38 19.37 8.11
C SER A 124 4.82 19.60 8.55
N ALA A 125 5.79 18.89 7.98
CA ALA A 125 7.21 19.09 8.25
C ALA A 125 7.65 20.52 7.86
N VAL A 126 7.34 20.96 6.65
CA VAL A 126 7.67 22.32 6.17
C VAL A 126 7.06 23.40 7.09
N ARG A 127 5.81 23.22 7.52
CA ARG A 127 5.16 24.15 8.47
C ARG A 127 5.83 24.12 9.84
N SER A 128 6.29 22.96 10.30
CA SER A 128 7.05 22.81 11.54
C SER A 128 8.38 23.55 11.49
N PHE A 129 9.11 23.50 10.36
CA PHE A 129 10.34 24.25 10.17
C PHE A 129 10.11 25.77 10.16
N LYS A 130 8.97 26.23 9.64
CA LYS A 130 8.57 27.66 9.65
C LYS A 130 8.07 28.14 11.02
N GLY A 131 8.00 27.28 12.03
CA GLY A 131 7.61 27.65 13.38
C GLY A 131 6.10 27.88 13.59
N HIS A 132 5.24 27.42 12.67
CA HIS A 132 3.78 27.62 12.72
C HIS A 132 3.05 26.72 13.72
N PHE A 133 3.75 25.78 14.38
CA PHE A 133 3.17 24.89 15.36
C PHE A 133 3.55 25.29 16.80
N SER A 134 2.55 25.31 17.68
CA SER A 134 2.68 25.44 19.11
C SER A 134 1.88 24.32 19.80
N ALA A 135 2.12 24.14 21.12
CA ALA A 135 1.38 23.15 21.90
C ALA A 135 -0.14 23.37 21.89
N GLU A 136 -0.59 24.60 21.64
CA GLU A 136 -2.01 24.95 21.52
C GLU A 136 -2.59 24.67 20.11
N HIS A 137 -1.75 24.70 19.06
CA HIS A 137 -2.16 24.54 17.66
C HIS A 137 -1.41 23.37 17.01
N HIS A 138 -1.66 22.12 17.48
CA HIS A 138 -1.00 20.90 17.04
C HIS A 138 -1.83 20.04 16.08
N HIS A 139 -3.08 20.42 15.79
CA HIS A 139 -3.97 19.65 14.89
C HIS A 139 -3.40 19.43 13.50
N GLY A 140 -2.54 20.32 13.02
CA GLY A 140 -1.87 20.18 11.71
C GLY A 140 -0.84 19.04 11.62
N VAL A 141 -0.45 18.43 12.74
CA VAL A 141 0.41 17.25 12.81
C VAL A 141 -0.38 16.01 13.20
N GLU A 142 -1.38 16.17 14.04
CA GLU A 142 -2.19 15.08 14.56
C GLU A 142 -3.02 14.42 13.46
N ILE A 143 -3.65 15.22 12.58
CA ILE A 143 -4.45 14.71 11.46
C ILE A 143 -3.62 13.87 10.48
N PRO A 144 -2.46 14.32 9.95
CA PRO A 144 -1.59 13.50 9.12
C PRO A 144 -1.08 12.26 9.84
N GLY A 145 -0.83 12.33 11.16
CA GLY A 145 -0.43 11.18 11.96
C GLY A 145 -1.50 10.09 12.02
N ILE A 146 -2.76 10.45 12.26
CA ILE A 146 -3.89 9.51 12.26
C ILE A 146 -4.07 8.89 10.88
N TYR A 147 -3.98 9.69 9.82
CA TYR A 147 -4.06 9.19 8.45
C TYR A 147 -2.94 8.21 8.13
N TRP A 148 -1.72 8.47 8.60
CA TRP A 148 -0.58 7.57 8.44
C TRP A 148 -0.80 6.22 9.12
N HIS A 149 -1.30 6.20 10.34
CA HIS A 149 -1.67 4.97 11.03
C HIS A 149 -2.75 4.18 10.31
N PHE A 150 -3.74 4.87 9.73
CA PHE A 150 -4.75 4.23 8.89
C PHE A 150 -4.12 3.53 7.68
N VAL A 151 -3.20 4.20 6.99
CA VAL A 151 -2.48 3.63 5.84
C VAL A 151 -1.67 2.40 6.24
N ASP A 152 -0.99 2.42 7.39
CA ASP A 152 -0.22 1.29 7.91
C ASP A 152 -1.11 0.08 8.23
N VAL A 153 -2.27 0.28 8.85
CA VAL A 153 -3.25 -0.78 9.12
C VAL A 153 -3.77 -1.38 7.82
N MET A 154 -4.07 -0.55 6.83
CA MET A 154 -4.50 -1.01 5.51
C MET A 154 -3.43 -1.87 4.83
N TRP A 155 -2.14 -1.51 4.98
CA TRP A 155 -1.05 -2.35 4.48
C TRP A 155 -1.00 -3.73 5.11
N ILE A 156 -1.17 -3.82 6.43
CA ILE A 156 -1.19 -5.10 7.14
C ILE A 156 -2.30 -5.99 6.58
N ILE A 157 -3.49 -5.44 6.32
CA ILE A 157 -4.61 -6.17 5.72
C ILE A 157 -4.25 -6.66 4.32
N VAL A 158 -3.67 -5.78 3.48
CA VAL A 158 -3.23 -6.13 2.11
C VAL A 158 -2.14 -7.20 2.16
N PHE A 159 -1.18 -7.08 3.07
CA PHE A 159 -0.12 -8.06 3.26
C PHE A 159 -0.68 -9.44 3.59
N PHE A 160 -1.59 -9.54 4.57
CA PHE A 160 -2.23 -10.80 4.90
C PHE A 160 -3.05 -11.37 3.74
N ALA A 161 -3.81 -10.53 3.03
CA ALA A 161 -4.66 -10.97 1.93
C ALA A 161 -3.85 -11.48 0.72
N VAL A 162 -2.66 -10.92 0.47
CA VAL A 162 -1.86 -11.20 -0.73
C VAL A 162 -0.77 -12.25 -0.47
N TYR A 163 -0.14 -12.22 0.71
CA TYR A 163 1.04 -13.04 1.00
C TYR A 163 0.79 -14.20 1.96
N VAL A 164 -0.33 -14.23 2.67
CA VAL A 164 -0.64 -15.28 3.67
C VAL A 164 -1.82 -16.14 3.25
N LEU A 165 -2.83 -15.59 2.56
CA LEU A 165 -3.98 -16.33 2.00
C LEU A 165 -3.69 -16.84 0.60
#